data_b542029b8b408b97f84339dc3ec68c47
#
_entry.id   b542029b8b408b97f84339dc3ec68c47
#
_cell.length_a   1.000
_cell.length_b   1.000
_cell.length_c   1.000
_cell.angle_alpha   90.00
_cell.angle_beta   90.00
_cell.angle_gamma   90.00
#
_symmetry.space_group_name_H-M   'P 1'
#
loop_
_entity.id
_entity.type
_entity.pdbx_description
1 polymer ?
#
loop_
_entity_poly.entity_id
_entity_poly.type
_entity_poly.pdbx_seq_one_letter_code
_entity_poly.pdbx_strand_id
1 'polypeptide(L)'
;MLFRSQTGKSTTCVSYLLHYAVFNDNVNIAILANKASTARDLLGRLQLAYENLPKWMQQGIISWNKGSLELENGSKISSNSTSSSAVRGGSYNVIFLDEFAFIPNHIADDFFASVYPTISSGQSTKVIIVSTPRGMNHFYRMWHDAERNKNEYVPTDVHWSEVPGRDAAWKEQTIANTSEQQFKVEFECEFLGSVNTLINPSKLKNLVYEDPIKRNRSEEHTSELQSPCNLVC
;
A
#
# COMPACT_ATOMS: atom_id res chain seq x y z
N MET A 1 -4.66 -6.05 0.16
CA MET A 1 -5.97 -5.49 -0.21
C MET A 1 -5.79 -4.28 -1.10
N LEU A 2 -6.31 -4.32 -2.33
CA LEU A 2 -6.47 -3.16 -3.20
C LEU A 2 -7.89 -2.64 -3.04
N PHE A 3 -8.02 -1.43 -2.55
CA PHE A 3 -9.32 -0.78 -2.50
C PHE A 3 -9.28 0.51 -3.31
N ARG A 4 -10.33 0.75 -4.04
CA ARG A 4 -10.54 1.96 -4.82
C ARG A 4 -10.81 3.16 -3.93
N SER A 5 -10.63 4.34 -4.47
CA SER A 5 -10.96 5.57 -3.79
C SER A 5 -12.43 5.54 -3.29
N GLN A 6 -12.63 5.91 -2.04
CA GLN A 6 -13.95 6.05 -1.38
C GLN A 6 -14.83 4.77 -1.32
N THR A 7 -14.24 3.59 -1.24
CA THR A 7 -14.96 2.31 -1.05
C THR A 7 -15.10 1.90 0.41
N GLY A 8 -14.78 2.78 1.36
CA GLY A 8 -14.81 2.44 2.79
C GLY A 8 -13.59 1.65 3.30
N LYS A 9 -12.54 1.48 2.47
CA LYS A 9 -11.33 0.70 2.80
C LYS A 9 -10.74 1.02 4.18
N SER A 10 -10.43 2.30 4.42
CA SER A 10 -9.85 2.74 5.69
C SER A 10 -10.83 2.56 6.86
N THR A 11 -12.13 2.75 6.64
CA THR A 11 -13.17 2.54 7.65
C THR A 11 -13.25 1.08 8.04
N THR A 12 -13.26 0.16 7.07
CA THR A 12 -13.29 -1.28 7.31
C THR A 12 -12.05 -1.74 8.08
N CYS A 13 -10.86 -1.27 7.66
CA CYS A 13 -9.62 -1.60 8.36
C CYS A 13 -9.61 -1.05 9.79
N VAL A 14 -10.00 0.21 9.98
CA VAL A 14 -10.09 0.85 11.31
C VAL A 14 -11.07 0.07 12.21
N SER A 15 -12.23 -0.34 11.71
CA SER A 15 -13.20 -1.15 12.45
C SER A 15 -12.62 -2.51 12.84
N TYR A 16 -11.90 -3.16 11.93
CA TYR A 16 -11.19 -4.42 12.22
C TYR A 16 -10.11 -4.24 13.29
N LEU A 17 -9.29 -3.18 13.21
CA LEU A 17 -8.25 -2.90 14.20
C LEU A 17 -8.85 -2.61 15.57
N LEU A 18 -9.95 -1.85 15.63
CA LEU A 18 -10.66 -1.58 16.87
C LEU A 18 -11.22 -2.87 17.47
N HIS A 19 -11.91 -3.68 16.66
CA HIS A 19 -12.41 -4.99 17.09
C HIS A 19 -11.28 -5.86 17.65
N TYR A 20 -10.16 -5.91 16.94
CA TYR A 20 -9.02 -6.73 17.34
C TYR A 20 -8.42 -6.25 18.67
N ALA A 21 -8.31 -4.93 18.90
CA ALA A 21 -7.80 -4.37 20.15
C ALA A 21 -8.74 -4.53 21.34
N VAL A 22 -10.06 -4.47 21.11
CA VAL A 22 -11.06 -4.57 22.19
C VAL A 22 -11.25 -6.01 22.66
N PHE A 23 -11.20 -6.98 21.74
CA PHE A 23 -11.50 -8.39 22.02
C PHE A 23 -10.27 -9.28 22.20
N ASN A 24 -9.06 -8.74 22.13
CA ASN A 24 -7.84 -9.49 22.45
C ASN A 24 -6.98 -8.70 23.43
N ASP A 25 -6.38 -9.40 24.37
CA ASP A 25 -5.54 -8.80 25.39
C ASP A 25 -4.09 -8.67 24.92
N ASN A 26 -3.40 -7.62 25.40
CA ASN A 26 -1.98 -7.41 25.20
C ASN A 26 -1.54 -7.35 23.71
N VAL A 27 -2.38 -6.83 22.83
CA VAL A 27 -2.06 -6.70 21.41
C VAL A 27 -1.47 -5.33 21.07
N ASN A 28 -0.40 -5.35 20.28
CA ASN A 28 0.23 -4.16 19.74
C ASN A 28 -0.11 -3.98 18.27
N ILE A 29 -0.64 -2.82 17.93
CA ILE A 29 -1.07 -2.47 16.57
C ILE A 29 -0.31 -1.22 16.11
N ALA A 30 0.31 -1.28 14.93
CA ALA A 30 0.89 -0.13 14.28
C ALA A 30 0.01 0.32 13.09
N ILE A 31 -0.40 1.59 13.09
CA ILE A 31 -1.05 2.25 11.96
C ILE A 31 0.01 3.11 11.28
N LEU A 32 0.34 2.80 10.04
CA LEU A 32 1.35 3.47 9.25
C LEU A 32 0.74 4.05 7.98
N ALA A 33 1.14 5.25 7.61
CA ALA A 33 0.73 5.88 6.36
C ALA A 33 1.90 6.64 5.73
N ASN A 34 1.75 7.07 4.49
CA ASN A 34 2.75 7.89 3.80
C ASN A 34 3.11 9.16 4.59
N LYS A 35 2.13 9.78 5.28
CA LYS A 35 2.31 10.97 6.13
C LYS A 35 1.84 10.68 7.55
N ALA A 36 2.56 11.22 8.54
CA ALA A 36 2.18 11.13 9.95
C ALA A 36 0.80 11.76 10.25
N SER A 37 0.39 12.79 9.51
CA SER A 37 -0.96 13.37 9.61
C SER A 37 -2.03 12.35 9.23
N THR A 38 -1.88 11.67 8.11
CA THR A 38 -2.83 10.63 7.63
C THR A 38 -2.92 9.47 8.64
N ALA A 39 -1.79 9.01 9.18
CA ALA A 39 -1.80 7.97 10.21
C ALA A 39 -2.55 8.41 11.48
N ARG A 40 -2.37 9.67 11.90
CA ARG A 40 -3.11 10.25 13.04
C ARG A 40 -4.59 10.42 12.76
N ASP A 41 -4.97 10.78 11.53
CA ASP A 41 -6.37 10.87 11.13
C ASP A 41 -7.06 9.50 11.19
N LEU A 42 -6.36 8.43 10.79
CA LEU A 42 -6.85 7.05 10.92
C LEU A 42 -7.02 6.65 12.39
N LEU A 43 -6.05 6.98 13.25
CA LEU A 43 -6.17 6.75 14.69
C LEU A 43 -7.34 7.56 15.27
N GLY A 44 -7.52 8.82 14.86
CA GLY A 44 -8.66 9.65 15.29
C GLY A 44 -10.02 9.04 14.90
N ARG A 45 -10.13 8.45 13.69
CA ARG A 45 -11.34 7.70 13.30
C ARG A 45 -11.56 6.46 14.17
N LEU A 46 -10.49 5.75 14.53
CA LEU A 46 -10.56 4.61 15.44
C LEU A 46 -11.03 5.06 16.84
N GLN A 47 -10.49 6.16 17.33
CA GLN A 47 -10.88 6.76 18.60
C GLN A 47 -12.37 7.16 18.59
N LEU A 48 -12.83 7.81 17.53
CA LEU A 48 -14.24 8.15 17.35
C LEU A 48 -15.12 6.91 17.32
N ALA A 49 -14.70 5.86 16.61
CA ALA A 49 -15.42 4.60 16.58
C ALA A 49 -15.50 3.95 17.98
N TYR A 50 -14.42 4.00 18.76
CA TYR A 50 -14.38 3.52 20.12
C TYR A 50 -15.36 4.29 21.03
N GLU A 51 -15.41 5.61 20.94
CA GLU A 51 -16.35 6.45 21.72
C GLU A 51 -17.83 6.11 21.43
N ASN A 52 -18.12 5.65 20.21
CA ASN A 52 -19.46 5.25 19.79
C ASN A 52 -19.81 3.79 20.12
N LEU A 53 -18.88 3.01 20.67
CA LEU A 53 -19.21 1.67 21.16
C LEU A 53 -20.17 1.74 22.35
N PRO A 54 -21.06 0.75 22.54
CA PRO A 54 -21.84 0.61 23.76
C PRO A 54 -20.93 0.56 24.98
N LYS A 55 -21.33 1.19 26.11
CA LYS A 55 -20.50 1.28 27.31
C LYS A 55 -20.01 -0.07 27.85
N TRP A 56 -20.79 -1.10 27.71
CA TRP A 56 -20.43 -2.46 28.14
C TRP A 56 -19.34 -3.10 27.25
N MET A 57 -19.08 -2.55 26.05
CA MET A 57 -18.03 -2.98 25.14
C MET A 57 -16.73 -2.18 25.29
N GLN A 58 -16.80 -1.00 25.90
CA GLN A 58 -15.63 -0.14 26.06
C GLN A 58 -14.73 -0.69 27.16
N GLN A 59 -13.48 -0.95 26.82
CA GLN A 59 -12.42 -1.22 27.78
C GLN A 59 -12.04 0.07 28.52
N GLY A 60 -11.43 0.00 29.69
CA GLY A 60 -10.83 1.16 30.32
C GLY A 60 -9.68 1.73 29.48
N ILE A 61 -9.38 2.99 29.66
CA ILE A 61 -8.36 3.73 28.89
C ILE A 61 -7.21 4.09 29.81
N ILE A 62 -6.00 3.65 29.48
CA ILE A 62 -4.76 4.03 30.16
C ILE A 62 -4.18 5.29 29.56
N SER A 63 -4.11 5.36 28.21
CA SER A 63 -3.55 6.50 27.50
C SER A 63 -4.37 6.82 26.25
N TRP A 64 -4.66 8.10 26.06
CA TRP A 64 -5.43 8.61 24.93
C TRP A 64 -4.78 9.89 24.41
N ASN A 65 -4.10 9.80 23.29
CA ASN A 65 -3.50 10.97 22.67
C ASN A 65 -3.54 10.90 21.12
N LYS A 66 -3.05 11.94 20.45
CA LYS A 66 -3.10 12.04 18.97
C LYS A 66 -2.22 11.01 18.24
N GLY A 67 -1.31 10.36 18.93
CA GLY A 67 -0.36 9.42 18.35
C GLY A 67 -0.54 7.98 18.83
N SER A 68 -1.25 7.77 19.94
CA SER A 68 -1.45 6.44 20.52
C SER A 68 -2.73 6.34 21.35
N LEU A 69 -3.23 5.12 21.43
CA LEU A 69 -4.30 4.69 22.32
C LEU A 69 -3.83 3.45 23.07
N GLU A 70 -4.01 3.40 24.39
CA GLU A 70 -3.69 2.25 25.23
C GLU A 70 -4.89 1.92 26.11
N LEU A 71 -5.33 0.67 26.07
CA LEU A 71 -6.50 0.16 26.78
C LEU A 71 -6.08 -0.62 28.03
N GLU A 72 -6.97 -0.74 29.02
CA GLU A 72 -6.71 -1.49 30.27
C GLU A 72 -6.48 -2.99 30.05
N ASN A 73 -6.95 -3.56 28.93
CA ASN A 73 -6.63 -4.94 28.57
C ASN A 73 -5.17 -5.11 28.05
N GLY A 74 -4.32 -4.08 28.18
CA GLY A 74 -2.93 -4.08 27.75
C GLY A 74 -2.73 -3.86 26.23
N SER A 75 -3.83 -3.68 25.49
CA SER A 75 -3.74 -3.44 24.04
C SER A 75 -3.31 -2.02 23.71
N LYS A 76 -2.40 -1.88 22.76
CA LYS A 76 -1.81 -0.59 22.36
C LYS A 76 -1.87 -0.39 20.85
N ILE A 77 -2.34 0.79 20.45
CA ILE A 77 -2.40 1.21 19.06
C ILE A 77 -1.56 2.46 18.90
N SER A 78 -0.62 2.44 17.96
CA SER A 78 0.26 3.58 17.66
C SER A 78 0.14 4.01 16.20
N SER A 79 0.27 5.31 15.93
CA SER A 79 0.22 5.87 14.59
C SER A 79 1.49 6.62 14.24
N ASN A 80 2.13 6.25 13.12
CA ASN A 80 3.37 6.85 12.64
C ASN A 80 3.40 6.98 11.12
N SER A 81 4.33 7.79 10.60
CA SER A 81 4.67 7.74 9.18
C SER A 81 5.45 6.47 8.86
N THR A 82 5.28 5.93 7.67
CA THR A 82 6.07 4.79 7.21
C THR A 82 7.52 5.22 6.99
N SER A 83 8.40 4.65 7.81
CA SER A 83 9.85 4.84 7.72
C SER A 83 10.56 3.55 8.14
N SER A 84 11.82 3.40 7.79
CA SER A 84 12.63 2.23 8.15
C SER A 84 12.76 1.98 9.66
N SER A 85 12.49 3.01 10.48
CA SER A 85 12.54 2.94 11.95
C SER A 85 11.15 2.88 12.63
N ALA A 86 10.06 3.03 11.87
CA ALA A 86 8.70 3.22 12.43
C ALA A 86 8.24 2.07 13.34
N VAL A 87 8.68 0.85 13.08
CA VAL A 87 8.31 -0.37 13.84
C VAL A 87 9.54 -1.14 14.33
N ARG A 88 10.74 -0.55 14.20
CA ARG A 88 11.98 -1.20 14.61
C ARG A 88 12.04 -1.32 16.13
N GLY A 89 12.35 -2.50 16.64
CA GLY A 89 12.48 -2.78 18.09
C GLY A 89 11.16 -2.95 18.83
N GLY A 90 10.01 -2.89 18.14
CA GLY A 90 8.69 -3.21 18.71
C GLY A 90 8.25 -4.61 18.30
N SER A 91 7.45 -5.25 19.16
CA SER A 91 6.70 -6.46 18.80
C SER A 91 5.27 -6.06 18.44
N TYR A 92 4.80 -6.42 17.26
CA TYR A 92 3.47 -6.06 16.76
C TYR A 92 2.68 -7.30 16.36
N ASN A 93 1.40 -7.32 16.74
CA ASN A 93 0.45 -8.35 16.31
C ASN A 93 -0.21 -7.97 14.98
N VAL A 94 -0.39 -6.66 14.73
CA VAL A 94 -0.92 -6.16 13.46
C VAL A 94 -0.15 -4.92 13.03
N ILE A 95 0.25 -4.91 11.77
CA ILE A 95 0.83 -3.74 11.10
C ILE A 95 -0.11 -3.36 9.96
N PHE A 96 -0.69 -2.18 10.03
CA PHE A 96 -1.57 -1.63 9.00
C PHE A 96 -0.85 -0.52 8.24
N LEU A 97 -0.73 -0.69 6.93
CA LEU A 97 -0.10 0.24 5.99
C LEU A 97 -1.17 0.83 5.08
N ASP A 98 -1.47 2.11 5.24
CA ASP A 98 -2.40 2.83 4.35
C ASP A 98 -1.64 3.66 3.32
N GLU A 99 -2.24 3.78 2.14
CA GLU A 99 -1.66 4.50 0.99
C GLU A 99 -0.25 4.04 0.61
N PHE A 100 0.03 2.74 0.72
CA PHE A 100 1.39 2.20 0.57
C PHE A 100 2.01 2.46 -0.82
N ALA A 101 1.22 2.47 -1.89
CA ALA A 101 1.72 2.79 -3.24
C ALA A 101 2.26 4.23 -3.39
N PHE A 102 1.97 5.12 -2.43
CA PHE A 102 2.44 6.51 -2.43
C PHE A 102 3.79 6.69 -1.74
N ILE A 103 4.31 5.64 -1.13
CA ILE A 103 5.62 5.65 -0.48
C ILE A 103 6.72 5.49 -1.55
N PRO A 104 7.78 6.30 -1.52
CA PRO A 104 8.92 6.14 -2.42
C PRO A 104 9.53 4.73 -2.32
N ASN A 105 9.94 4.16 -3.46
CA ASN A 105 10.42 2.77 -3.52
C ASN A 105 11.56 2.49 -2.54
N HIS A 106 12.55 3.40 -2.44
CA HIS A 106 13.69 3.21 -1.52
C HIS A 106 13.24 3.14 -0.05
N ILE A 107 12.22 3.93 0.35
CA ILE A 107 11.67 3.86 1.72
C ILE A 107 10.89 2.56 1.93
N ALA A 108 10.14 2.12 0.91
CA ALA A 108 9.39 0.87 0.97
C ALA A 108 10.33 -0.34 1.08
N ASP A 109 11.39 -0.37 0.27
CA ASP A 109 12.40 -1.45 0.29
C ASP A 109 13.12 -1.49 1.66
N ASP A 110 13.58 -0.33 2.17
CA ASP A 110 14.22 -0.20 3.48
C ASP A 110 13.27 -0.59 4.64
N PHE A 111 11.99 -0.20 4.52
CA PHE A 111 10.98 -0.55 5.50
C PHE A 111 10.81 -2.06 5.58
N PHE A 112 10.57 -2.74 4.47
CA PHE A 112 10.40 -4.19 4.48
C PHE A 112 11.66 -4.92 4.93
N ALA A 113 12.85 -4.50 4.51
CA ALA A 113 14.09 -5.08 4.98
C ALA A 113 14.26 -4.98 6.51
N SER A 114 13.79 -3.88 7.11
CA SER A 114 13.89 -3.66 8.55
C SER A 114 12.75 -4.28 9.37
N VAL A 115 11.57 -4.45 8.78
CA VAL A 115 10.36 -4.94 9.46
C VAL A 115 10.19 -6.44 9.29
N TYR A 116 10.65 -7.01 8.18
CA TYR A 116 10.50 -8.44 7.90
C TYR A 116 11.04 -9.37 9.01
N PRO A 117 12.19 -9.11 9.64
CA PRO A 117 12.63 -9.90 10.79
C PRO A 117 11.65 -9.86 11.97
N THR A 118 10.99 -8.72 12.19
CA THR A 118 9.98 -8.56 13.25
C THR A 118 8.70 -9.32 12.92
N ILE A 119 8.29 -9.32 11.65
CA ILE A 119 7.14 -10.08 11.16
C ILE A 119 7.40 -11.57 11.24
N SER A 120 8.56 -12.03 10.77
CA SER A 120 8.92 -13.44 10.70
C SER A 120 9.20 -14.08 12.06
N SER A 121 9.59 -13.30 13.06
CA SER A 121 9.80 -13.79 14.43
C SER A 121 8.49 -13.94 15.23
N GLY A 122 7.43 -13.25 14.80
CA GLY A 122 6.11 -13.34 15.42
C GLY A 122 5.32 -14.51 14.85
N GLN A 123 4.85 -15.43 15.71
CA GLN A 123 4.03 -16.58 15.28
C GLN A 123 2.67 -16.19 14.66
N SER A 124 2.25 -14.91 14.75
CA SER A 124 0.92 -14.47 14.33
C SER A 124 0.84 -13.01 13.89
N THR A 125 1.96 -12.39 13.48
CA THR A 125 1.92 -11.00 13.02
C THR A 125 1.15 -10.89 11.70
N LYS A 126 0.10 -10.08 11.69
CA LYS A 126 -0.71 -9.79 10.49
C LYS A 126 -0.25 -8.49 9.87
N VAL A 127 -0.04 -8.49 8.55
CA VAL A 127 0.26 -7.28 7.79
C VAL A 127 -0.89 -6.98 6.85
N ILE A 128 -1.49 -5.81 7.00
CA ILE A 128 -2.60 -5.33 6.15
C ILE A 128 -2.08 -4.15 5.35
N ILE A 129 -2.06 -4.29 4.03
CA ILE A 129 -1.59 -3.24 3.13
C ILE A 129 -2.75 -2.77 2.26
N VAL A 130 -2.99 -1.48 2.27
CA VAL A 130 -4.09 -0.86 1.52
C VAL A 130 -3.56 0.28 0.68
N SER A 131 -3.95 0.34 -0.57
CA SER A 131 -3.60 1.46 -1.45
C SER A 131 -4.52 1.53 -2.67
N THR A 132 -4.48 2.65 -3.39
CA THR A 132 -4.80 2.73 -4.81
C THR A 132 -3.52 2.54 -5.62
N PRO A 133 -3.58 2.02 -6.86
CA PRO A 133 -2.40 1.85 -7.71
C PRO A 133 -1.70 3.18 -7.98
N ARG A 134 -0.36 3.15 -8.02
CA ARG A 134 0.45 4.30 -8.40
C ARG A 134 1.69 3.86 -9.18
N GLY A 135 1.52 3.59 -10.46
CA GLY A 135 2.60 3.12 -11.31
C GLY A 135 3.14 1.73 -10.93
N MET A 136 4.24 1.34 -11.54
CA MET A 136 4.88 0.02 -11.33
C MET A 136 5.92 0.09 -10.20
N ASN A 137 5.48 0.33 -8.99
CA ASN A 137 6.31 0.49 -7.80
C ASN A 137 6.44 -0.81 -6.98
N HIS A 138 6.93 -0.71 -5.74
CA HIS A 138 7.04 -1.85 -4.82
C HIS A 138 5.68 -2.52 -4.56
N PHE A 139 4.62 -1.73 -4.39
CA PHE A 139 3.27 -2.25 -4.18
C PHE A 139 2.75 -3.05 -5.40
N TYR A 140 3.03 -2.58 -6.62
CA TYR A 140 2.72 -3.33 -7.85
C TYR A 140 3.41 -4.70 -7.86
N ARG A 141 4.70 -4.76 -7.52
CA ARG A 141 5.45 -6.03 -7.46
C ARG A 141 4.82 -6.99 -6.45
N MET A 142 4.53 -6.51 -5.24
CA MET A 142 3.87 -7.31 -4.21
C MET A 142 2.51 -7.84 -4.64
N TRP A 143 1.71 -6.99 -5.26
CA TRP A 143 0.39 -7.35 -5.78
C TRP A 143 0.48 -8.43 -6.85
N HIS A 144 1.32 -8.21 -7.84
CA HIS A 144 1.49 -9.14 -8.96
C HIS A 144 2.08 -10.49 -8.53
N ASP A 145 2.96 -10.49 -7.54
CA ASP A 145 3.47 -11.73 -6.95
C ASP A 145 2.40 -12.44 -6.11
N ALA A 146 1.50 -11.71 -5.46
CA ALA A 146 0.36 -12.29 -4.75
C ALA A 146 -0.65 -12.95 -5.72
N GLU A 147 -0.99 -12.29 -6.83
CA GLU A 147 -1.85 -12.88 -7.87
C GLU A 147 -1.28 -14.18 -8.46
N ARG A 148 0.04 -14.31 -8.46
CA ARG A 148 0.76 -15.49 -8.96
C ARG A 148 1.10 -16.51 -7.87
N ASN A 149 0.60 -16.31 -6.64
CA ASN A 149 0.91 -17.14 -5.47
C ASN A 149 2.43 -17.27 -5.18
N LYS A 150 3.21 -16.22 -5.46
CA LYS A 150 4.64 -16.17 -5.18
C LYS A 150 4.97 -15.62 -3.80
N ASN A 151 3.99 -15.03 -3.11
CA ASN A 151 4.08 -14.57 -1.74
C ASN A 151 2.82 -14.99 -0.97
N GLU A 152 2.82 -14.78 0.35
CA GLU A 152 1.72 -15.19 1.25
C GLU A 152 0.58 -14.16 1.34
N TYR A 153 0.65 -13.05 0.60
CA TYR A 153 -0.41 -12.05 0.61
C TYR A 153 -1.62 -12.51 -0.17
N VAL A 154 -2.80 -12.28 0.39
CA VAL A 154 -4.08 -12.51 -0.28
C VAL A 154 -4.52 -11.21 -0.96
N PRO A 155 -4.48 -11.15 -2.31
CA PRO A 155 -4.94 -9.97 -3.02
C PRO A 155 -6.46 -9.89 -2.94
N THR A 156 -6.97 -8.71 -2.62
CA THR A 156 -8.41 -8.43 -2.58
C THR A 156 -8.65 -7.08 -3.23
N ASP A 157 -9.39 -7.06 -4.30
CA ASP A 157 -9.83 -5.83 -4.96
C ASP A 157 -11.35 -5.67 -4.83
N VAL A 158 -11.82 -4.43 -4.93
CA VAL A 158 -13.25 -4.10 -4.93
C VAL A 158 -13.54 -3.28 -6.18
N HIS A 159 -14.32 -3.81 -7.10
CA HIS A 159 -14.68 -3.11 -8.33
C HIS A 159 -15.65 -1.95 -8.03
N TRP A 160 -15.52 -0.81 -8.76
CA TRP A 160 -16.36 0.37 -8.51
C TRP A 160 -17.86 0.06 -8.62
N SER A 161 -18.25 -0.89 -9.47
CA SER A 161 -19.65 -1.32 -9.65
C SER A 161 -20.21 -2.14 -8.47
N GLU A 162 -19.35 -2.63 -7.56
CA GLU A 162 -19.77 -3.31 -6.35
C GLU A 162 -20.15 -2.33 -5.23
N VAL A 163 -19.84 -1.04 -5.42
CA VAL A 163 -20.16 0.00 -4.43
C VAL A 163 -21.58 0.51 -4.67
N PRO A 164 -22.47 0.42 -3.68
CA PRO A 164 -23.83 0.90 -3.82
C PRO A 164 -23.90 2.35 -4.30
N GLY A 165 -24.77 2.62 -5.26
CA GLY A 165 -24.97 3.96 -5.84
C GLY A 165 -23.98 4.33 -6.96
N ARG A 166 -23.15 3.41 -7.41
CA ARG A 166 -22.25 3.60 -8.55
C ARG A 166 -22.73 2.78 -9.74
N ASP A 167 -23.35 3.43 -10.70
CA ASP A 167 -23.86 2.87 -11.96
C ASP A 167 -23.09 3.40 -13.19
N ALA A 168 -23.55 3.06 -14.38
CA ALA A 168 -22.93 3.51 -15.62
C ALA A 168 -23.00 5.05 -15.78
N ALA A 169 -24.09 5.68 -15.35
CA ALA A 169 -24.25 7.14 -15.40
C ALA A 169 -23.25 7.83 -14.47
N TRP A 170 -23.03 7.29 -13.26
CA TRP A 170 -22.00 7.75 -12.34
C TRP A 170 -20.60 7.63 -12.96
N LYS A 171 -20.32 6.52 -13.67
CA LYS A 171 -19.03 6.31 -14.36
C LYS A 171 -18.79 7.39 -15.41
N GLU A 172 -19.77 7.60 -16.32
CA GLU A 172 -19.69 8.61 -17.37
C GLU A 172 -19.48 10.03 -16.80
N GLN A 173 -20.25 10.39 -15.78
CA GLN A 173 -20.08 11.67 -15.09
C GLN A 173 -18.72 11.83 -14.43
N THR A 174 -18.19 10.77 -13.82
CA THR A 174 -16.88 10.81 -13.17
C THR A 174 -15.76 10.95 -14.20
N ILE A 175 -15.85 10.25 -15.33
CA ILE A 175 -14.88 10.37 -16.43
C ILE A 175 -14.93 11.78 -17.03
N ALA A 176 -16.13 12.36 -17.24
CA ALA A 176 -16.30 13.72 -17.76
C ALA A 176 -15.67 14.79 -16.84
N ASN A 177 -15.74 14.58 -15.51
CA ASN A 177 -15.19 15.51 -14.52
C ASN A 177 -13.69 15.30 -14.23
N THR A 178 -13.11 14.19 -14.65
CA THR A 178 -11.71 13.86 -14.40
C THR A 178 -10.97 13.52 -15.70
N SER A 179 -10.73 12.26 -15.95
CA SER A 179 -10.27 11.69 -17.21
C SER A 179 -10.44 10.17 -17.19
N GLU A 180 -10.52 9.55 -18.35
CA GLU A 180 -10.56 8.09 -18.47
C GLU A 180 -9.34 7.42 -17.80
N GLN A 181 -8.16 8.02 -17.95
CA GLN A 181 -6.94 7.51 -17.36
C GLN A 181 -6.98 7.57 -15.82
N GLN A 182 -7.46 8.66 -15.26
CA GLN A 182 -7.63 8.80 -13.82
C GLN A 182 -8.71 7.84 -13.30
N PHE A 183 -9.78 7.65 -14.04
CA PHE A 183 -10.83 6.69 -13.70
C PHE A 183 -10.27 5.25 -13.64
N LYS A 184 -9.47 4.85 -14.61
CA LYS A 184 -8.81 3.53 -14.64
C LYS A 184 -7.92 3.30 -13.42
N VAL A 185 -7.11 4.28 -13.04
CA VAL A 185 -6.23 4.17 -11.87
C VAL A 185 -7.03 4.16 -10.57
N GLU A 186 -7.92 5.13 -10.39
CA GLU A 186 -8.59 5.35 -9.10
C GLU A 186 -9.79 4.43 -8.88
N PHE A 187 -10.48 4.03 -9.93
CA PHE A 187 -11.73 3.28 -9.84
C PHE A 187 -11.71 1.89 -10.51
N GLU A 188 -10.86 1.64 -11.47
CA GLU A 188 -10.63 0.31 -12.04
C GLU A 188 -9.38 -0.38 -11.49
N CYS A 189 -8.63 0.27 -10.60
CA CYS A 189 -7.40 -0.23 -9.98
C CYS A 189 -6.35 -0.71 -10.99
N GLU A 190 -6.30 -0.10 -12.18
CA GLU A 190 -5.30 -0.43 -13.16
C GLU A 190 -3.94 0.16 -12.76
N PHE A 191 -2.91 -0.67 -12.76
CA PHE A 191 -1.54 -0.23 -12.64
C PHE A 191 -1.08 0.32 -13.99
N LEU A 192 -1.32 1.60 -14.22
CA LEU A 192 -0.78 2.28 -15.38
C LEU A 192 0.67 2.68 -15.11
N GLY A 193 1.54 2.51 -16.08
CA GLY A 193 2.91 3.02 -16.02
C GLY A 193 2.89 4.54 -15.78
N SER A 194 4.05 5.12 -15.43
CA SER A 194 4.16 6.56 -15.14
C SER A 194 3.62 7.39 -16.31
N VAL A 195 2.83 8.41 -15.98
CA VAL A 195 2.21 9.33 -16.98
C VAL A 195 3.27 10.10 -17.78
N ASN A 196 4.49 10.20 -17.23
CA ASN A 196 5.61 10.92 -17.81
C ASN A 196 6.63 10.02 -18.55
N THR A 197 6.22 8.85 -19.02
CA THR A 197 7.08 8.01 -19.86
C THR A 197 7.05 8.47 -21.30
N LEU A 198 8.18 8.37 -22.00
CA LEU A 198 8.32 8.71 -23.41
C LEU A 198 7.35 7.93 -24.31
N ILE A 199 6.95 6.75 -23.87
CA ILE A 199 6.00 5.87 -24.57
C ILE A 199 4.75 5.73 -23.70
N ASN A 200 3.59 5.94 -24.31
CA ASN A 200 2.30 5.77 -23.62
C ASN A 200 2.18 4.35 -23.04
N PRO A 201 1.92 4.20 -21.73
CA PRO A 201 1.82 2.90 -21.07
C PRO A 201 0.84 1.92 -21.71
N SER A 202 -0.28 2.43 -22.24
CA SER A 202 -1.26 1.60 -22.96
C SER A 202 -0.68 1.02 -24.26
N LYS A 203 0.23 1.75 -24.92
CA LYS A 203 0.93 1.24 -26.10
C LYS A 203 1.99 0.22 -25.72
N LEU A 204 2.69 0.41 -24.59
CA LEU A 204 3.66 -0.56 -24.05
C LEU A 204 3.00 -1.90 -23.70
N LYS A 205 1.80 -1.87 -23.12
CA LYS A 205 1.03 -3.08 -22.76
C LYS A 205 0.64 -3.92 -23.99
N ASN A 206 0.47 -3.26 -25.14
CA ASN A 206 0.08 -3.90 -26.40
C ASN A 206 1.26 -4.24 -27.33
N LEU A 207 2.51 -3.99 -26.89
CA LEU A 207 3.69 -4.40 -27.63
C LEU A 207 3.83 -5.93 -27.55
N VAL A 208 3.71 -6.55 -28.69
CA VAL A 208 4.13 -7.95 -28.87
C VAL A 208 5.64 -7.92 -29.04
N TYR A 209 6.36 -8.59 -28.16
CA TYR A 209 7.80 -8.75 -28.29
C TYR A 209 8.11 -10.10 -28.94
N GLU A 210 9.11 -10.10 -29.79
CA GLU A 210 9.72 -11.31 -30.31
C GLU A 210 11.00 -11.59 -29.52
N ASP A 211 11.30 -12.85 -29.29
CA ASP A 211 12.55 -13.23 -28.64
C ASP A 211 13.72 -12.72 -29.47
N PRO A 212 14.75 -12.14 -28.84
CA PRO A 212 15.90 -11.63 -29.57
C PRO A 212 16.55 -12.75 -30.38
N ILE A 213 16.68 -12.54 -31.69
CA ILE A 213 17.38 -13.45 -32.56
C ILE A 213 18.82 -13.58 -32.04
N LYS A 214 19.21 -14.79 -31.63
CA LYS A 214 20.58 -15.09 -31.24
C LYS A 214 21.47 -14.89 -32.50
N ARG A 215 22.03 -13.69 -32.62
CA ARG A 215 23.09 -13.48 -33.58
C ARG A 215 24.32 -14.20 -33.04
N ASN A 216 24.82 -15.19 -33.76
CA ASN A 216 26.17 -15.69 -33.56
C ASN A 216 27.09 -14.48 -33.77
N ARG A 217 27.68 -14.00 -32.69
CA ARG A 217 28.76 -13.02 -32.78
C ARG A 217 29.90 -13.72 -33.51
N SER A 218 30.09 -13.43 -34.78
CA SER A 218 31.36 -13.66 -35.43
C SER A 218 32.38 -12.77 -34.71
N GLU A 219 33.50 -13.33 -34.29
CA GLU A 219 34.56 -12.67 -33.51
C GLU A 219 35.27 -11.53 -34.25
N GLU A 220 34.76 -11.08 -35.39
CA GLU A 220 35.44 -10.13 -36.29
C GLU A 220 35.11 -8.64 -36.08
N HIS A 221 34.35 -8.27 -35.03
CA HIS A 221 34.07 -6.87 -34.72
C HIS A 221 34.46 -6.45 -33.31
N THR A 222 35.71 -6.77 -32.92
CA THR A 222 36.41 -6.10 -31.82
C THR A 222 37.31 -4.96 -32.37
N SER A 223 36.88 -4.26 -33.38
CA SER A 223 37.57 -3.04 -33.81
C SER A 223 36.72 -1.83 -33.46
N GLU A 224 37.26 -1.09 -32.49
CA GLU A 224 37.11 0.35 -32.37
C GLU A 224 35.73 0.92 -32.05
N LEU A 225 35.29 0.73 -30.80
CA LEU A 225 34.60 1.82 -30.11
C LEU A 225 35.68 2.65 -29.40
N GLN A 226 36.44 3.42 -30.15
CA GLN A 226 37.12 4.58 -29.59
C GLN A 226 36.05 5.56 -29.11
N SER A 227 35.89 5.64 -27.80
CA SER A 227 35.19 6.74 -27.16
C SER A 227 35.85 8.06 -27.59
N PRO A 228 35.12 9.03 -28.12
CA PRO A 228 35.64 10.37 -28.23
C PRO A 228 35.60 11.03 -26.83
N CYS A 229 36.53 10.68 -25.95
CA CYS A 229 36.87 11.51 -24.80
C CYS A 229 37.85 12.58 -25.30
N ASN A 230 37.33 13.62 -25.91
CA ASN A 230 37.99 14.90 -26.04
C ASN A 230 36.95 16.00 -25.94
N LEU A 231 36.61 16.36 -24.72
CA LEU A 231 36.14 17.69 -24.38
C LEU A 231 37.08 18.21 -23.31
N VAL A 232 38.14 18.85 -23.81
CA VAL A 232 38.95 19.82 -23.09
C VAL A 232 38.21 21.16 -23.13
N CYS A 233 38.18 21.83 -22.01
CA CYS A 233 37.82 23.16 -21.57
C CYS A 233 36.55 23.22 -20.73
#